data_5b4cdf84ec6deea3f14ac60f3955fb70
#
_entry.id   5b4cdf84ec6deea3f14ac60f3955fb70
#
_cell.length_a   1.000
_cell.length_b   1.000
_cell.length_c   1.000
_cell.angle_alpha   90.00
_cell.angle_beta   90.00
_cell.angle_gamma   90.00
#
_symmetry.space_group_name_H-M   'P 1'
#
loop_
_entity.id
_entity.type
_entity.pdbx_description
1 polymer ?
#
loop_
_entity_poly.entity_id
_entity_poly.type
_entity_poly.pdbx_seq_one_letter_code
_entity_poly.pdbx_strand_id
1 'polypeptide(L)'
;MSKTAFMFPGQGSQCVGMGADFYEACPKARAVYDMASELIGIDMKRLCFEENEHLDQTEFTQIALLTTGMAMEQSIRACGLTPDVTAGLSLGEYNAIVSAGGMEMADAMKVVRRRGILMEEAVPA
;
A
#
# COMPACT_ATOMS: atom_id res chain seq x y z
N MET A 1 13.25 15.66 -23.06
CA MET A 1 12.39 14.51 -22.76
C MET A 1 11.89 14.62 -21.33
N SER A 2 10.60 14.38 -21.18
CA SER A 2 9.99 14.37 -19.84
C SER A 2 10.35 13.08 -19.10
N LYS A 3 10.36 13.18 -17.78
CA LYS A 3 10.55 12.05 -16.88
C LYS A 3 9.32 11.88 -16.00
N THR A 4 9.12 10.67 -15.56
CA THR A 4 7.97 10.31 -14.71
C THR A 4 8.44 9.95 -13.32
N ALA A 5 7.81 10.53 -12.31
CA ALA A 5 8.05 10.18 -10.91
C ALA A 5 6.80 9.51 -10.34
N PHE A 6 6.99 8.41 -9.62
CA PHE A 6 5.93 7.81 -8.81
C PHE A 6 6.15 8.26 -7.37
N MET A 7 5.14 8.91 -6.80
CA MET A 7 5.21 9.45 -5.45
C MET A 7 4.16 8.75 -4.58
N PHE A 8 4.60 8.30 -3.41
CA PHE A 8 3.74 7.54 -2.50
C PHE A 8 3.54 8.28 -1.18
N PRO A 9 2.29 8.49 -0.76
CA PRO A 9 1.99 9.24 0.46
C PRO A 9 2.24 8.43 1.73
N GLY A 10 2.30 9.13 2.85
CA GLY A 10 2.42 8.53 4.16
C GLY A 10 1.10 8.47 4.92
N GLN A 11 1.21 8.11 6.20
CA GLN A 11 0.05 8.02 7.09
C GLN A 11 -0.67 9.35 7.18
N GLY A 12 -1.99 9.29 7.14
CA GLY A 12 -2.87 10.46 7.07
C GLY A 12 -3.59 10.58 5.74
N SER A 13 -3.11 9.89 4.70
CA SER A 13 -3.72 9.91 3.38
C SER A 13 -4.79 8.82 3.18
N GLN A 14 -4.94 7.91 4.15
CA GLN A 14 -5.92 6.83 4.04
C GLN A 14 -7.35 7.35 4.08
N CYS A 15 -8.23 6.71 3.32
CA CYS A 15 -9.66 6.97 3.36
C CYS A 15 -10.42 5.72 2.99
N VAL A 16 -11.63 5.59 3.52
CA VAL A 16 -12.50 4.46 3.19
C VAL A 16 -12.81 4.48 1.70
N GLY A 17 -12.67 3.33 1.06
CA GLY A 17 -12.89 3.19 -0.38
C GLY A 17 -11.62 3.34 -1.21
N MET A 18 -10.49 3.68 -0.59
CA MET A 18 -9.24 3.88 -1.33
C MET A 18 -8.84 2.62 -2.10
N GLY A 19 -8.65 2.76 -3.41
CA GLY A 19 -8.25 1.67 -4.28
C GLY A 19 -9.37 0.75 -4.75
N ALA A 20 -10.62 0.95 -4.31
CA ALA A 20 -11.74 0.09 -4.69
C ALA A 20 -12.00 0.10 -6.19
N ASP A 21 -11.90 1.24 -6.83
CA ASP A 21 -12.06 1.39 -8.27
C ASP A 21 -10.95 0.63 -9.03
N PHE A 22 -9.73 0.69 -8.55
CA PHE A 22 -8.62 -0.10 -9.12
C PHE A 22 -8.86 -1.60 -8.94
N TYR A 23 -9.34 -2.00 -7.77
CA TYR A 23 -9.66 -3.40 -7.49
C TYR A 23 -10.69 -3.94 -8.48
N GLU A 24 -11.74 -3.17 -8.76
CA GLU A 24 -12.79 -3.57 -9.69
C GLU A 24 -12.32 -3.61 -11.13
N ALA A 25 -11.50 -2.64 -11.55
CA ALA A 25 -11.13 -2.45 -12.94
C ALA A 25 -9.89 -3.23 -13.37
N CYS A 26 -8.98 -3.57 -12.45
CA CYS A 26 -7.68 -4.11 -12.82
C CYS A 26 -7.34 -5.40 -12.07
N PRO A 27 -7.15 -6.54 -12.80
CA PRO A 27 -6.73 -7.80 -12.17
C PRO A 27 -5.42 -7.71 -11.38
N LYS A 28 -4.49 -6.85 -11.81
CA LYS A 28 -3.22 -6.64 -11.09
C LYS A 28 -3.45 -6.04 -9.71
N ALA A 29 -4.41 -5.11 -9.60
CA ALA A 29 -4.77 -4.53 -8.31
C ALA A 29 -5.41 -5.58 -7.39
N ARG A 30 -6.33 -6.38 -7.93
CA ARG A 30 -6.95 -7.48 -7.15
C ARG A 30 -5.90 -8.43 -6.61
N ALA A 31 -4.92 -8.79 -7.43
CA ALA A 31 -3.86 -9.69 -7.02
C ALA A 31 -3.06 -9.14 -5.83
N VAL A 32 -2.82 -7.84 -5.79
CA VAL A 32 -2.10 -7.21 -4.68
C VAL A 32 -2.92 -7.26 -3.38
N TYR A 33 -4.19 -6.89 -3.42
CA TYR A 33 -5.06 -6.95 -2.24
C TYR A 33 -5.23 -8.38 -1.74
N ASP A 34 -5.40 -9.33 -2.65
CA ASP A 34 -5.56 -10.74 -2.29
C ASP A 34 -4.28 -11.32 -1.69
N MET A 35 -3.13 -10.97 -2.26
CA MET A 35 -1.82 -11.36 -1.71
C MET A 35 -1.65 -10.84 -0.28
N ALA A 36 -1.96 -9.57 -0.05
CA ALA A 36 -1.85 -8.97 1.27
C ALA A 36 -2.78 -9.64 2.27
N SER A 37 -4.02 -9.91 1.88
CA SER A 37 -5.00 -10.58 2.76
C SER A 37 -4.51 -11.97 3.16
N GLU A 38 -4.01 -12.73 2.21
CA GLU A 38 -3.51 -14.08 2.48
C GLU A 38 -2.25 -14.06 3.34
N LEU A 39 -1.30 -13.19 3.00
CA LEU A 39 0.01 -13.14 3.64
C LEU A 39 -0.05 -12.60 5.07
N ILE A 40 -0.89 -11.60 5.30
CA ILE A 40 -0.98 -10.87 6.58
C ILE A 40 -2.09 -11.42 7.48
N GLY A 41 -3.07 -12.10 6.90
CA GLY A 41 -4.20 -12.65 7.65
C GLY A 41 -5.26 -11.62 8.02
N ILE A 42 -5.34 -10.51 7.27
CA ILE A 42 -6.33 -9.46 7.42
C ILE A 42 -7.10 -9.36 6.12
N ASP A 43 -8.44 -9.24 6.19
CA ASP A 43 -9.25 -8.96 5.01
C ASP A 43 -8.99 -7.52 4.56
N MET A 44 -8.10 -7.36 3.58
CA MET A 44 -7.68 -6.04 3.12
C MET A 44 -8.79 -5.27 2.41
N LYS A 45 -9.70 -5.96 1.74
CA LYS A 45 -10.86 -5.31 1.10
C LYS A 45 -11.77 -4.70 2.16
N ARG A 46 -12.04 -5.45 3.20
CA ARG A 46 -12.87 -4.97 4.30
C ARG A 46 -12.19 -3.79 5.01
N LEU A 47 -10.90 -3.91 5.26
CA LEU A 47 -10.13 -2.84 5.92
C LEU A 47 -10.13 -1.54 5.10
N CYS A 48 -9.92 -1.64 3.79
CA CYS A 48 -9.73 -0.47 2.92
C CYS A 48 -11.01 0.06 2.29
N PHE A 49 -12.01 -0.80 2.02
CA PHE A 49 -13.17 -0.41 1.22
C PHE A 49 -14.44 -0.18 2.03
N GLU A 50 -14.53 -0.74 3.23
CA GLU A 50 -15.71 -0.60 4.09
C GLU A 50 -15.39 0.26 5.30
N GLU A 51 -16.38 0.96 5.82
CA GLU A 51 -16.21 1.69 7.08
C GLU A 51 -15.93 0.72 8.22
N ASN A 52 -14.90 1.03 9.00
CA ASN A 52 -14.50 0.22 10.14
C ASN A 52 -13.69 1.07 11.12
N GLU A 53 -13.49 0.57 12.32
CA GLU A 53 -12.77 1.27 13.38
C GLU A 53 -11.25 1.10 13.31
N HIS A 54 -10.74 0.28 12.38
CA HIS A 54 -9.33 -0.10 12.35
C HIS A 54 -8.47 0.74 11.40
N LEU A 55 -9.06 1.26 10.32
CA LEU A 55 -8.28 1.92 9.27
C LEU A 55 -7.38 3.05 9.79
N ASP A 56 -7.85 3.80 10.79
CA ASP A 56 -7.10 4.91 11.36
C ASP A 56 -6.19 4.51 12.53
N GLN A 57 -6.15 3.24 12.89
CA GLN A 57 -5.20 2.72 13.88
C GLN A 57 -3.88 2.43 13.18
N THR A 58 -2.79 2.96 13.71
CA THR A 58 -1.46 2.90 13.06
C THR A 58 -1.08 1.51 12.56
N GLU A 59 -1.29 0.47 13.36
CA GLU A 59 -0.91 -0.88 12.98
C GLU A 59 -1.65 -1.40 11.73
N PHE A 60 -2.86 -0.88 11.47
CA PHE A 60 -3.64 -1.23 10.28
C PHE A 60 -3.44 -0.22 9.15
N THR A 61 -3.29 1.05 9.48
CA THR A 61 -3.08 2.12 8.50
C THR A 61 -1.84 1.85 7.65
N GLN A 62 -0.77 1.41 8.29
CA GLN A 62 0.52 1.16 7.62
C GLN A 62 0.38 0.14 6.49
N ILE A 63 -0.17 -1.03 6.80
CA ILE A 63 -0.33 -2.08 5.78
C ILE A 63 -1.42 -1.73 4.75
N ALA A 64 -2.45 -1.01 5.16
CA ALA A 64 -3.50 -0.57 4.24
C ALA A 64 -2.95 0.37 3.17
N LEU A 65 -2.14 1.34 3.56
CA LEU A 65 -1.51 2.29 2.63
C LEU A 65 -0.49 1.61 1.72
N LEU A 66 0.33 0.71 2.25
CA LEU A 66 1.29 -0.01 1.41
C LEU A 66 0.55 -0.82 0.35
N THR A 67 -0.45 -1.59 0.75
CA THR A 67 -1.21 -2.45 -0.14
C THR A 67 -1.91 -1.64 -1.24
N THR A 68 -2.59 -0.57 -0.86
CA THR A 68 -3.29 0.31 -1.81
C THR A 68 -2.33 0.96 -2.79
N GLY A 69 -1.20 1.47 -2.30
CA GLY A 69 -0.17 2.08 -3.15
C GLY A 69 0.40 1.09 -4.17
N MET A 70 0.66 -0.14 -3.74
CA MET A 70 1.16 -1.18 -4.64
C MET A 70 0.10 -1.62 -5.65
N ALA A 71 -1.16 -1.70 -5.24
CA ALA A 71 -2.26 -2.03 -6.15
C ALA A 71 -2.39 -1.01 -7.27
N MET A 72 -2.35 0.27 -6.92
CA MET A 72 -2.39 1.36 -7.90
C MET A 72 -1.16 1.34 -8.81
N GLU A 73 0.02 1.16 -8.24
CA GLU A 73 1.28 1.12 -9.00
C GLU A 73 1.29 -0.01 -10.02
N GLN A 74 0.88 -1.21 -9.63
CA GLN A 74 0.80 -2.35 -10.54
C GLN A 74 -0.21 -2.12 -11.65
N SER A 75 -1.31 -1.45 -11.35
CA SER A 75 -2.33 -1.09 -12.35
C SER A 75 -1.78 -0.11 -13.37
N ILE A 76 -1.05 0.90 -12.92
CA ILE A 76 -0.44 1.91 -13.78
C ILE A 76 0.63 1.28 -14.68
N ARG A 77 1.46 0.40 -14.12
CA ARG A 77 2.45 -0.35 -14.92
C ARG A 77 1.79 -1.23 -15.97
N ALA A 78 0.66 -1.84 -15.64
CA ALA A 78 -0.09 -2.67 -16.59
C ALA A 78 -0.61 -1.85 -17.78
N CYS A 79 -0.78 -0.54 -17.60
CA CYS A 79 -1.14 0.38 -18.68
C CYS A 79 0.07 0.89 -19.46
N GLY A 80 1.28 0.45 -19.13
CA GLY A 80 2.49 0.78 -19.87
C GLY A 80 3.29 1.97 -19.34
N LEU A 81 2.86 2.58 -18.22
CA LEU A 81 3.60 3.69 -17.63
C LEU A 81 4.55 3.17 -16.54
N THR A 82 5.83 3.51 -16.68
CA THR A 82 6.85 3.14 -15.71
C THR A 82 7.54 4.38 -15.16
N PRO A 83 8.04 4.35 -13.91
CA PRO A 83 8.70 5.51 -13.34
C PRO A 83 10.17 5.59 -13.74
N ASP A 84 10.68 6.80 -13.87
CA ASP A 84 12.13 7.07 -13.95
C ASP A 84 12.71 7.20 -12.54
N VAL A 85 11.90 7.67 -11.60
CA VAL A 85 12.26 7.85 -10.19
C VAL A 85 11.06 7.58 -9.31
N THR A 86 11.30 7.09 -8.12
CA THR A 86 10.27 6.87 -7.11
C THR A 86 10.63 7.61 -5.83
N ALA A 87 9.62 8.10 -5.13
CA ALA A 87 9.78 8.80 -3.87
C ALA A 87 8.61 8.48 -2.95
N GLY A 88 8.84 8.54 -1.65
CA GLY A 88 7.79 8.26 -0.68
C GLY A 88 8.02 9.00 0.62
N LEU A 89 6.93 9.37 1.29
CA LEU A 89 6.95 10.02 2.59
C LEU A 89 6.68 8.98 3.67
N SER A 90 7.63 8.79 4.60
CA SER A 90 7.48 7.88 5.74
C SER A 90 7.09 6.46 5.27
N LEU A 91 5.86 6.02 5.52
CA LEU A 91 5.35 4.72 5.05
C LEU A 91 5.53 4.58 3.53
N GLY A 92 5.25 5.64 2.79
CA GLY A 92 5.36 5.63 1.32
C GLY A 92 6.75 5.32 0.79
N GLU A 93 7.79 5.49 1.60
CA GLU A 93 9.16 5.12 1.22
C GLU A 93 9.27 3.61 0.93
N TYR A 94 8.53 2.78 1.66
CA TYR A 94 8.50 1.33 1.40
C TYR A 94 7.88 1.04 0.04
N ASN A 95 6.81 1.74 -0.33
CA ASN A 95 6.25 1.66 -1.67
C ASN A 95 7.29 2.04 -2.73
N ALA A 96 8.00 3.13 -2.50
CA ALA A 96 9.01 3.63 -3.44
C ALA A 96 10.14 2.62 -3.62
N ILE A 97 10.58 1.97 -2.55
CA ILE A 97 11.63 0.94 -2.58
C ILE A 97 11.16 -0.27 -3.40
N VAL A 98 9.94 -0.75 -3.17
CA VAL A 98 9.37 -1.86 -3.94
C VAL A 98 9.26 -1.48 -5.41
N SER A 99 8.73 -0.29 -5.70
CA SER A 99 8.55 0.20 -7.06
C SER A 99 9.88 0.31 -7.81
N ALA A 100 10.95 0.67 -7.11
CA ALA A 100 12.30 0.77 -7.68
C ALA A 100 13.03 -0.58 -7.78
N GLY A 101 12.42 -1.67 -7.31
CA GLY A 101 13.04 -3.00 -7.37
C GLY A 101 13.97 -3.31 -6.21
N GLY A 102 13.97 -2.50 -5.15
CA GLY A 102 14.85 -2.67 -4.01
C GLY A 102 14.37 -3.69 -2.97
N MET A 103 13.12 -4.11 -3.05
CA MET A 103 12.52 -5.08 -2.12
C MET A 103 11.37 -5.80 -2.81
N GLU A 104 11.20 -7.08 -2.51
CA GLU A 104 10.04 -7.83 -2.98
C GLU A 104 8.77 -7.33 -2.27
N MET A 105 7.65 -7.28 -3.00
CA MET A 105 6.38 -6.79 -2.44
C MET A 105 5.95 -7.59 -1.22
N ALA A 106 6.06 -8.91 -1.27
CA ALA A 106 5.68 -9.79 -0.16
C ALA A 106 6.50 -9.48 1.10
N ASP A 107 7.80 -9.25 0.95
CA ASP A 107 8.67 -8.91 2.07
C ASP A 107 8.30 -7.53 2.65
N ALA A 108 8.01 -6.58 1.79
CA ALA A 108 7.58 -5.24 2.22
C ALA A 108 6.28 -5.32 3.03
N MET A 109 5.33 -6.14 2.61
CA MET A 109 4.08 -6.34 3.35
C MET A 109 4.33 -6.84 4.77
N LYS A 110 5.21 -7.82 4.91
CA LYS A 110 5.58 -8.37 6.23
C LYS A 110 6.29 -7.33 7.10
N VAL A 111 7.25 -6.64 6.52
CA VAL A 111 8.03 -5.59 7.23
C VAL A 111 7.12 -4.46 7.67
N VAL A 112 6.27 -3.97 6.79
CA VAL A 112 5.36 -2.85 7.09
C VAL A 112 4.31 -3.25 8.12
N ARG A 113 3.80 -4.47 8.05
CA ARG A 113 2.89 -4.96 9.09
C ARG A 113 3.57 -4.93 10.46
N ARG A 114 4.80 -5.41 10.54
CA ARG A 114 5.58 -5.38 11.77
C ARG A 114 5.89 -3.94 12.21
N ARG A 115 6.24 -3.08 11.27
CA ARG A 115 6.48 -1.66 11.54
C ARG A 115 5.26 -1.00 12.19
N GLY A 116 4.07 -1.23 11.60
CA GLY A 116 2.83 -0.67 12.14
C GLY A 116 2.54 -1.12 13.56
N ILE A 117 2.72 -2.41 13.83
CA ILE A 117 2.53 -2.97 15.18
C ILE A 117 3.50 -2.32 16.17
N LEU A 118 4.77 -2.23 15.80
CA LEU A 118 5.79 -1.64 16.68
C LEU A 118 5.55 -0.15 16.94
N MET A 119 5.09 0.58 15.92
CA MET A 119 4.75 2.00 16.07
C MET A 119 3.56 2.18 17.02
N GLU A 120 2.54 1.33 16.91
CA GLU A 120 1.37 1.38 17.79
C GLU A 120 1.75 1.03 19.23
N GLU A 121 2.61 0.08 19.42
CA GLU A 121 3.12 -0.29 20.77
C GLU A 121 3.95 0.84 21.38
N ALA A 122 4.75 1.53 20.57
CA ALA A 122 5.61 2.61 21.04
C ALA A 122 4.84 3.87 21.41
N VAL A 123 3.79 4.19 20.66
CA VAL A 123 2.95 5.38 20.89
C VAL A 123 1.49 4.96 20.73
N PRO A 124 0.89 4.37 21.78
CA PRO A 124 -0.51 3.95 21.71
C PRO A 124 -1.45 5.15 21.52
N ALA A 125 -2.55 4.86 20.83
CA ALA A 125 -3.57 5.89 20.59
C ALA A 125 -4.30 6.27 21.90
#